data_82ee24480a9e1c80fdd8852e20d85f63
#
_entry.id   82ee24480a9e1c80fdd8852e20d85f63
#
_cell.length_a   1.000
_cell.length_b   1.000
_cell.length_c   1.000
_cell.angle_alpha   90.00
_cell.angle_beta   90.00
_cell.angle_gamma   90.00
#
_symmetry.space_group_name_H-M   'P 1'
#
loop_
_entity.id
_entity.type
_entity.pdbx_description
1 polymer ?
#
loop_
_entity_poly.entity_id
_entity_poly.type
_entity_poly.pdbx_seq_one_letter_code
_entity_poly.pdbx_strand_id
1 'polypeptide(L)'
;ALASEPGIKAIIDEGAFHGLDLASELELLPSFRDKALYVAITHPQVFQVAGTINHAHSLSRRYWRHRGNMPPREPDVSQAARDAFRDAISAYFRQNEGRGHRCTVDAYLRVNRYHYFFAYPDNYADTYLGHDEDGQFVRRPQRPAFEVVFLFDPIDGTLDVYAHGGKV
;
A
#
# COMPACT_ATOMS: atom_id res chain seq x y z
N ALA A 1 -0.20 9.99 -8.78
CA ALA A 1 -0.83 9.30 -9.91
C ALA A 1 0.24 8.71 -10.82
N LEU A 2 0.01 7.50 -11.39
CA LEU A 2 1.02 6.80 -12.21
C LEU A 2 1.36 7.50 -13.53
N ALA A 3 0.54 8.42 -14.02
CA ALA A 3 0.82 9.24 -15.20
C ALA A 3 1.79 10.40 -14.89
N SER A 4 2.96 10.10 -14.37
CA SER A 4 4.03 11.02 -14.03
C SER A 4 5.37 10.29 -14.12
N GLU A 5 6.48 11.01 -14.16
CA GLU A 5 7.81 10.39 -14.23
C GLU A 5 8.06 9.36 -13.09
N PRO A 6 7.82 9.69 -11.80
CA PRO A 6 7.95 8.69 -10.72
C PRO A 6 6.98 7.51 -10.87
N GLY A 7 5.77 7.76 -11.38
CA GLY A 7 4.78 6.72 -11.60
C GLY A 7 5.18 5.75 -12.71
N ILE A 8 5.71 6.26 -13.82
CA ILE A 8 6.23 5.40 -14.91
C ILE A 8 7.45 4.61 -14.45
N LYS A 9 8.34 5.23 -13.65
CA LYS A 9 9.45 4.50 -13.04
C LYS A 9 8.94 3.33 -12.18
N ALA A 10 7.93 3.54 -11.34
CA ALA A 10 7.34 2.47 -10.52
C ALA A 10 6.74 1.34 -11.38
N ILE A 11 6.11 1.69 -12.53
CA ILE A 11 5.60 0.71 -13.49
C ILE A 11 6.74 -0.12 -14.10
N ILE A 12 7.82 0.52 -14.52
CA ILE A 12 8.98 -0.16 -15.12
C ILE A 12 9.65 -1.08 -14.09
N ASP A 13 9.87 -0.59 -12.87
CA ASP A 13 10.47 -1.35 -11.78
C ASP A 13 9.61 -2.58 -11.43
N GLU A 14 8.29 -2.44 -11.42
CA GLU A 14 7.34 -3.55 -11.19
C GLU A 14 7.33 -4.53 -12.36
N GLY A 15 7.32 -4.03 -13.60
CA GLY A 15 7.43 -4.85 -14.80
C GLY A 15 8.69 -5.72 -14.79
N ALA A 16 9.83 -5.11 -14.48
CA ALA A 16 11.11 -5.81 -14.37
C ALA A 16 11.08 -6.93 -13.30
N PHE A 17 10.40 -6.71 -12.19
CA PHE A 17 10.18 -7.74 -11.17
C PHE A 17 9.41 -8.96 -11.72
N HIS A 18 8.53 -8.76 -12.68
CA HIS A 18 7.79 -9.82 -13.38
C HIS A 18 8.47 -10.31 -14.67
N GLY A 19 9.71 -9.88 -14.94
CA GLY A 19 10.47 -10.26 -16.14
C GLY A 19 9.98 -9.60 -17.44
N LEU A 20 9.23 -8.48 -17.34
CA LEU A 20 8.75 -7.71 -18.48
C LEU A 20 9.69 -6.55 -18.78
N ASP A 21 10.03 -6.32 -20.05
CA ASP A 21 10.79 -5.16 -20.51
C ASP A 21 9.86 -4.00 -20.88
N LEU A 22 9.16 -3.48 -19.88
CA LEU A 22 8.28 -2.33 -20.08
C LEU A 22 9.04 -1.03 -20.42
N ALA A 23 10.33 -0.95 -20.12
CA ALA A 23 11.12 0.22 -20.46
C ALA A 23 11.14 0.42 -21.98
N SER A 24 11.50 -0.63 -22.73
CA SER A 24 11.51 -0.61 -24.20
C SER A 24 10.13 -0.44 -24.81
N GLU A 25 9.12 -1.13 -24.27
CA GLU A 25 7.75 -1.02 -24.78
C GLU A 25 7.16 0.39 -24.64
N LEU A 26 7.45 1.04 -23.51
CA LEU A 26 6.91 2.36 -23.20
C LEU A 26 7.70 3.51 -23.85
N GLU A 27 8.89 3.26 -24.39
CA GLU A 27 9.70 4.29 -25.06
C GLU A 27 8.98 4.90 -26.25
N LEU A 28 8.25 4.07 -26.99
CA LEU A 28 7.51 4.49 -28.21
C LEU A 28 6.25 5.32 -27.93
N LEU A 29 5.80 5.41 -26.69
CA LEU A 29 4.58 6.13 -26.34
C LEU A 29 4.87 7.59 -25.97
N PRO A 30 4.09 8.55 -26.51
CA PRO A 30 4.46 9.97 -26.49
C PRO A 30 4.30 10.64 -25.11
N SER A 31 3.40 10.17 -24.28
CA SER A 31 3.12 10.82 -23.00
C SER A 31 3.06 9.85 -21.81
N PHE A 32 3.23 10.36 -20.60
CA PHE A 32 3.05 9.57 -19.39
C PHE A 32 1.64 8.99 -19.24
N ARG A 33 0.63 9.67 -19.79
CA ARG A 33 -0.75 9.18 -19.79
C ARG A 33 -0.93 7.99 -20.70
N ASP A 34 -0.36 8.04 -21.90
CA ASP A 34 -0.42 6.94 -22.87
C ASP A 34 0.32 5.72 -22.31
N LYS A 35 1.51 5.92 -21.74
CA LYS A 35 2.28 4.88 -21.06
C LYS A 35 1.49 4.22 -19.93
N ALA A 36 0.92 5.01 -19.02
CA ALA A 36 0.13 4.51 -17.91
C ALA A 36 -1.13 3.77 -18.38
N LEU A 37 -1.83 4.30 -19.39
CA LEU A 37 -3.03 3.67 -19.96
C LEU A 37 -2.69 2.36 -20.66
N TYR A 38 -1.60 2.31 -21.41
CA TYR A 38 -1.12 1.09 -22.07
C TYR A 38 -0.94 -0.02 -21.03
N VAL A 39 -0.18 0.24 -19.96
CA VAL A 39 0.08 -0.77 -18.93
C VAL A 39 -1.18 -1.13 -18.13
N ALA A 40 -2.08 -0.18 -17.89
CA ALA A 40 -3.36 -0.46 -17.25
C ALA A 40 -4.22 -1.47 -18.05
N ILE A 41 -4.12 -1.45 -19.38
CA ILE A 41 -4.88 -2.34 -20.28
C ILE A 41 -4.15 -3.66 -20.48
N THR A 42 -2.83 -3.62 -20.75
CA THR A 42 -2.05 -4.81 -21.12
C THR A 42 -1.54 -5.60 -19.93
N HIS A 43 -1.21 -4.92 -18.83
CA HIS A 43 -0.64 -5.49 -17.62
C HIS A 43 -1.33 -4.94 -16.35
N PRO A 44 -2.65 -5.19 -16.16
CA PRO A 44 -3.42 -4.56 -15.09
C PRO A 44 -2.88 -4.86 -13.68
N GLN A 45 -2.32 -6.05 -13.46
CA GLN A 45 -1.72 -6.41 -12.16
C GLN A 45 -0.46 -5.59 -11.88
N VAL A 46 0.43 -5.44 -12.87
CA VAL A 46 1.62 -4.58 -12.75
C VAL A 46 1.22 -3.14 -12.46
N PHE A 47 0.22 -2.63 -13.18
CA PHE A 47 -0.29 -1.28 -12.98
C PHE A 47 -0.82 -1.08 -11.56
N GLN A 48 -1.60 -2.03 -11.05
CA GLN A 48 -2.19 -1.96 -9.72
C GLN A 48 -1.11 -1.98 -8.62
N VAL A 49 -0.15 -2.91 -8.69
CA VAL A 49 0.91 -3.03 -7.70
C VAL A 49 1.86 -1.84 -7.74
N ALA A 50 2.26 -1.40 -8.95
CA ALA A 50 3.05 -0.17 -9.12
C ALA A 50 2.34 1.05 -8.51
N GLY A 51 1.01 1.13 -8.66
CA GLY A 51 0.18 2.16 -8.03
C GLY A 51 0.28 2.15 -6.52
N THR A 52 0.16 0.99 -5.92
CA THR A 52 0.24 0.80 -4.46
C THR A 52 1.63 1.17 -3.91
N ILE A 53 2.70 0.74 -4.57
CA ILE A 53 4.07 1.07 -4.15
C ILE A 53 4.37 2.56 -4.34
N ASN A 54 3.98 3.14 -5.49
CA ASN A 54 4.13 4.57 -5.73
C ASN A 54 3.33 5.42 -4.74
N HIS A 55 2.15 4.94 -4.32
CA HIS A 55 1.38 5.56 -3.25
C HIS A 55 2.18 5.60 -1.94
N ALA A 56 2.77 4.47 -1.50
CA ALA A 56 3.61 4.43 -0.29
C ALA A 56 4.74 5.46 -0.34
N HIS A 57 5.41 5.61 -1.49
CA HIS A 57 6.47 6.60 -1.67
C HIS A 57 5.97 8.06 -1.67
N SER A 58 4.70 8.29 -1.98
CA SER A 58 4.07 9.61 -1.97
C SER A 58 3.58 10.05 -0.58
N LEU A 59 3.56 9.15 0.38
CA LEU A 59 3.09 9.41 1.74
C LEU A 59 3.99 10.43 2.45
N SER A 60 3.38 11.29 3.25
CA SER A 60 4.09 12.36 3.95
C SER A 60 5.15 11.82 4.90
N ARG A 61 6.39 12.28 4.73
CA ARG A 61 7.53 11.89 5.59
C ARG A 61 7.29 12.15 7.08
N ARG A 62 6.43 13.07 7.43
CA ARG A 62 6.11 13.45 8.81
C ARG A 62 5.58 12.28 9.64
N TYR A 63 4.89 11.34 9.01
CA TYR A 63 4.19 10.22 9.70
C TYR A 63 4.96 8.90 9.65
N TRP A 64 6.16 8.89 9.07
CA TRP A 64 7.04 7.75 9.09
C TRP A 64 7.82 7.67 10.41
N ARG A 65 7.99 6.46 10.92
CA ARG A 65 8.83 6.14 12.08
C ARG A 65 9.80 5.04 11.69
N HIS A 66 11.07 5.26 11.99
CA HIS A 66 12.15 4.33 11.67
C HIS A 66 12.52 3.49 12.90
N ARG A 67 12.76 2.19 12.65
CA ARG A 67 13.30 1.21 13.61
C ARG A 67 14.45 0.48 12.97
N GLY A 68 15.64 0.52 13.57
CA GLY A 68 16.78 -0.34 13.25
C GLY A 68 16.87 -1.55 14.17
N ASN A 69 17.91 -2.36 13.95
CA ASN A 69 18.23 -3.54 14.75
C ASN A 69 17.14 -4.63 14.75
N MET A 70 16.35 -4.72 13.71
CA MET A 70 15.51 -5.89 13.46
C MET A 70 16.39 -7.04 12.97
N PRO A 71 16.02 -8.30 13.23
CA PRO A 71 16.78 -9.42 12.67
C PRO A 71 16.85 -9.34 11.15
N PRO A 72 18.06 -9.33 10.54
CA PRO A 72 18.21 -9.27 9.10
C PRO A 72 17.91 -10.65 8.50
N ARG A 73 16.66 -10.88 8.16
CA ARG A 73 16.17 -12.13 7.57
C ARG A 73 14.90 -11.86 6.76
N GLU A 74 14.66 -12.74 5.79
CA GLU A 74 13.40 -12.72 5.04
C GLU A 74 12.20 -12.89 5.99
N PRO A 75 11.13 -12.11 5.79
CA PRO A 75 9.93 -12.23 6.59
C PRO A 75 9.17 -13.53 6.24
N ASP A 76 8.58 -14.16 7.24
CA ASP A 76 7.63 -15.22 7.01
C ASP A 76 6.33 -14.61 6.45
N VAL A 77 5.95 -15.01 5.25
CA VAL A 77 4.75 -14.54 4.56
C VAL A 77 3.72 -15.65 4.36
N SER A 78 3.87 -16.74 5.10
CA SER A 78 2.84 -17.79 5.17
C SER A 78 1.48 -17.18 5.56
N GLN A 79 0.40 -17.87 5.23
CA GLN A 79 -0.94 -17.41 5.60
C GLN A 79 -1.05 -17.23 7.12
N ALA A 80 -0.48 -18.16 7.90
CA ALA A 80 -0.48 -18.10 9.36
C ALA A 80 0.26 -16.85 9.89
N ALA A 81 1.42 -16.51 9.31
CA ALA A 81 2.17 -15.32 9.72
C ALA A 81 1.43 -14.03 9.36
N ARG A 82 0.80 -13.97 8.17
CA ARG A 82 -0.03 -12.82 7.77
C ARG A 82 -1.26 -12.64 8.66
N ASP A 83 -1.91 -13.74 9.03
CA ASP A 83 -3.05 -13.72 9.94
C ASP A 83 -2.62 -13.25 11.34
N ALA A 84 -1.50 -13.76 11.87
CA ALA A 84 -0.95 -13.32 13.15
C ALA A 84 -0.58 -11.82 13.13
N PHE A 85 -0.01 -11.34 12.03
CA PHE A 85 0.34 -9.92 11.85
C PHE A 85 -0.92 -9.04 11.80
N ARG A 86 -1.93 -9.43 11.00
CA ARG A 86 -3.25 -8.79 10.97
C ARG A 86 -3.87 -8.69 12.36
N ASP A 87 -3.86 -9.80 13.12
CA ASP A 87 -4.48 -9.89 14.42
C ASP A 87 -3.73 -9.03 15.45
N ALA A 88 -2.40 -8.97 15.37
CA ALA A 88 -1.58 -8.10 16.20
C ALA A 88 -1.88 -6.62 15.98
N ILE A 89 -2.01 -6.18 14.71
CA ILE A 89 -2.39 -4.81 14.35
C ILE A 89 -3.79 -4.48 14.86
N SER A 90 -4.75 -5.39 14.63
CA SER A 90 -6.12 -5.24 15.10
C SER A 90 -6.17 -5.12 16.62
N ALA A 91 -5.45 -5.98 17.34
CA ALA A 91 -5.37 -5.94 18.82
C ALA A 91 -4.76 -4.62 19.31
N TYR A 92 -3.68 -4.15 18.67
CA TYR A 92 -3.03 -2.90 19.04
C TYR A 92 -4.00 -1.71 18.97
N PHE A 93 -4.66 -1.51 17.83
CA PHE A 93 -5.56 -0.37 17.65
C PHE A 93 -6.83 -0.48 18.51
N ARG A 94 -7.35 -1.69 18.71
CA ARG A 94 -8.50 -1.93 19.60
C ARG A 94 -8.17 -1.59 21.05
N GLN A 95 -7.01 -1.98 21.54
CA GLN A 95 -6.62 -1.76 22.93
C GLN A 95 -6.23 -0.31 23.21
N ASN A 96 -5.54 0.34 22.29
CA ASN A 96 -4.98 1.67 22.49
C ASN A 96 -5.89 2.80 22.01
N GLU A 97 -6.72 2.54 21.00
CA GLU A 97 -7.51 3.58 20.34
C GLU A 97 -9.00 3.24 20.21
N GLY A 98 -9.46 2.03 20.57
CA GLY A 98 -10.87 1.63 20.48
C GLY A 98 -11.38 1.47 19.05
N ARG A 99 -10.49 1.30 18.06
CA ARG A 99 -10.78 1.07 16.64
C ARG A 99 -9.96 -0.13 16.13
N GLY A 100 -10.06 -0.49 14.85
CA GLY A 100 -9.26 -1.59 14.29
C GLY A 100 -9.84 -2.98 14.61
N HIS A 101 -11.15 -3.10 14.79
CA HIS A 101 -11.79 -4.39 15.07
C HIS A 101 -11.67 -5.38 13.91
N ARG A 102 -11.60 -4.86 12.68
CA ARG A 102 -11.31 -5.61 11.46
C ARG A 102 -10.05 -5.03 10.83
N CYS A 103 -9.23 -5.90 10.27
CA CYS A 103 -8.03 -5.50 9.57
C CYS A 103 -7.83 -6.40 8.35
N THR A 104 -7.30 -5.87 7.28
CA THR A 104 -6.81 -6.61 6.12
C THR A 104 -5.35 -6.27 5.94
N VAL A 105 -4.54 -7.24 5.50
CA VAL A 105 -3.11 -7.04 5.25
C VAL A 105 -2.75 -7.54 3.86
N ASP A 106 -2.18 -6.65 3.04
CA ASP A 106 -1.57 -6.97 1.76
C ASP A 106 -0.04 -6.95 1.90
N ALA A 107 0.63 -7.90 1.27
CA ALA A 107 2.08 -8.02 1.29
C ALA A 107 2.65 -8.04 -0.13
N TYR A 108 3.62 -7.17 -0.38
CA TYR A 108 4.34 -7.09 -1.65
C TYR A 108 5.83 -7.32 -1.40
N LEU A 109 6.25 -8.55 -1.65
CA LEU A 109 7.64 -8.95 -1.45
C LEU A 109 8.49 -8.54 -2.65
N ARG A 110 9.73 -8.11 -2.38
CA ARG A 110 10.70 -7.76 -3.40
C ARG A 110 12.01 -8.46 -3.14
N VAL A 111 12.51 -9.18 -4.12
CA VAL A 111 13.81 -9.85 -4.02
C VAL A 111 14.91 -8.79 -3.93
N ASN A 112 15.81 -8.97 -2.96
CA ASN A 112 16.96 -8.11 -2.71
C ASN A 112 16.65 -6.65 -2.37
N ARG A 113 15.43 -6.37 -1.87
CA ARG A 113 15.06 -5.01 -1.44
C ARG A 113 13.87 -5.02 -0.48
N TYR A 114 13.34 -3.82 -0.21
CA TYR A 114 12.24 -3.57 0.69
C TYR A 114 11.00 -4.40 0.41
N HIS A 115 10.45 -5.01 1.46
CA HIS A 115 9.14 -5.63 1.43
C HIS A 115 8.10 -4.65 1.97
N TYR A 116 6.97 -4.58 1.30
CA TYR A 116 5.89 -3.67 1.66
C TYR A 116 4.73 -4.46 2.25
N PHE A 117 4.24 -4.00 3.40
CA PHE A 117 3.02 -4.52 3.99
C PHE A 117 2.06 -3.37 4.23
N PHE A 118 0.87 -3.48 3.69
CA PHE A 118 -0.20 -2.51 3.86
C PHE A 118 -1.26 -3.11 4.75
N ALA A 119 -1.51 -2.50 5.90
CA ALA A 119 -2.58 -2.90 6.79
C ALA A 119 -3.71 -1.88 6.73
N TYR A 120 -4.92 -2.37 6.67
CA TYR A 120 -6.15 -1.57 6.58
C TYR A 120 -7.08 -1.89 7.76
N PRO A 121 -6.75 -1.43 8.97
CA PRO A 121 -7.67 -1.55 10.11
C PRO A 121 -8.88 -0.63 9.91
N ASP A 122 -10.05 -1.04 10.41
CA ASP A 122 -11.24 -0.20 10.40
C ASP A 122 -11.10 0.98 11.38
N ASN A 123 -11.63 2.12 10.96
CA ASN A 123 -11.67 3.35 11.76
C ASN A 123 -12.92 3.38 12.64
N TYR A 124 -13.15 4.48 13.33
CA TYR A 124 -14.39 4.74 14.03
C TYR A 124 -15.57 4.70 13.08
N ALA A 125 -16.74 4.34 13.62
CA ALA A 125 -17.99 4.48 12.87
C ALA A 125 -18.23 5.94 12.53
N ASP A 126 -18.65 6.20 11.30
CA ASP A 126 -18.91 7.53 10.77
C ASP A 126 -20.21 7.49 9.94
N THR A 127 -20.68 8.65 9.52
CA THR A 127 -21.84 8.76 8.64
C THR A 127 -21.41 9.37 7.31
N TYR A 128 -21.51 8.57 6.26
CA TYR A 128 -21.38 9.10 4.90
C TYR A 128 -22.57 10.00 4.57
N LEU A 129 -22.27 11.21 4.15
CA LEU A 129 -23.23 12.19 3.64
C LEU A 129 -22.99 12.37 2.14
N GLY A 130 -24.00 12.14 1.34
CA GLY A 130 -23.88 12.25 -0.12
C GLY A 130 -25.21 12.26 -0.82
N HIS A 131 -25.19 12.20 -2.14
CA HIS A 131 -26.37 12.01 -2.97
C HIS A 131 -26.26 10.65 -3.68
N ASP A 132 -27.39 9.97 -3.84
CA ASP A 132 -27.47 8.74 -4.62
C ASP A 132 -27.57 9.04 -6.13
N GLU A 133 -27.73 8.00 -6.93
CA GLU A 133 -27.82 8.10 -8.40
C GLU A 133 -29.04 8.92 -8.85
N ASP A 134 -30.07 9.00 -8.04
CA ASP A 134 -31.29 9.79 -8.28
C ASP A 134 -31.18 11.23 -7.75
N GLY A 135 -30.02 11.63 -7.20
CA GLY A 135 -29.76 12.94 -6.65
C GLY A 135 -30.37 13.18 -5.27
N GLN A 136 -30.90 12.14 -4.59
CA GLN A 136 -31.48 12.26 -3.26
C GLN A 136 -30.37 12.27 -2.20
N PHE A 137 -30.52 13.16 -1.20
CA PHE A 137 -29.57 13.22 -0.09
C PHE A 137 -29.69 11.98 0.80
N VAL A 138 -28.58 11.29 0.99
CA VAL A 138 -28.50 10.06 1.77
C VAL A 138 -27.52 10.18 2.93
N ARG A 139 -27.88 9.51 4.02
CA ARG A 139 -27.01 9.33 5.21
C ARG A 139 -26.83 7.83 5.41
N ARG A 140 -25.59 7.34 5.24
CA ARG A 140 -25.28 5.91 5.39
C ARG A 140 -24.26 5.73 6.49
N PRO A 141 -24.53 4.92 7.53
CA PRO A 141 -23.50 4.56 8.48
C PRO A 141 -22.38 3.80 7.75
N GLN A 142 -21.14 4.17 8.03
CA GLN A 142 -19.98 3.52 7.45
C GLN A 142 -18.91 3.34 8.50
N ARG A 143 -18.00 2.44 8.22
CA ARG A 143 -16.79 2.24 9.01
C ARG A 143 -15.60 2.21 8.03
N PRO A 144 -15.03 3.37 7.68
CA PRO A 144 -13.93 3.45 6.73
C PRO A 144 -12.71 2.74 7.30
N ALA A 145 -11.85 2.18 6.46
CA ALA A 145 -10.53 1.75 6.85
C ALA A 145 -9.55 2.93 6.84
N PHE A 146 -8.49 2.85 7.65
CA PHE A 146 -7.33 3.70 7.53
C PHE A 146 -6.10 2.86 7.19
N GLU A 147 -5.06 3.49 6.70
CA GLU A 147 -3.89 2.81 6.19
C GLU A 147 -2.73 2.89 7.18
N VAL A 148 -2.04 1.77 7.36
CA VAL A 148 -0.75 1.67 8.03
C VAL A 148 0.18 0.94 7.07
N VAL A 149 1.34 1.54 6.74
CA VAL A 149 2.30 0.94 5.82
C VAL A 149 3.57 0.57 6.58
N PHE A 150 4.04 -0.63 6.33
CA PHE A 150 5.31 -1.13 6.85
C PHE A 150 6.25 -1.38 5.68
N LEU A 151 7.45 -0.86 5.79
CA LEU A 151 8.50 -1.03 4.81
C LEU A 151 9.68 -1.69 5.51
N PHE A 152 9.94 -2.95 5.21
CA PHE A 152 10.98 -3.75 5.84
C PHE A 152 12.13 -4.02 4.88
N ASP A 153 13.35 -3.74 5.34
CA ASP A 153 14.58 -4.12 4.67
C ASP A 153 15.18 -5.36 5.36
N PRO A 154 15.14 -6.55 4.73
CA PRO A 154 15.68 -7.77 5.31
C PRO A 154 17.22 -7.80 5.31
N ILE A 155 17.89 -6.96 4.53
CA ILE A 155 19.36 -6.90 4.44
C ILE A 155 19.91 -6.11 5.62
N ASP A 156 19.38 -4.89 5.82
CA ASP A 156 19.84 -3.98 6.86
C ASP A 156 19.10 -4.18 8.20
N GLY A 157 18.07 -4.99 8.23
CA GLY A 157 17.24 -5.21 9.43
C GLY A 157 16.58 -3.91 9.89
N THR A 158 16.02 -3.14 8.96
CA THR A 158 15.33 -1.89 9.26
C THR A 158 13.85 -1.98 8.93
N LEU A 159 13.03 -1.29 9.71
CA LEU A 159 11.59 -1.21 9.54
C LEU A 159 11.15 0.25 9.61
N ASP A 160 10.54 0.72 8.54
CA ASP A 160 9.84 1.99 8.51
C ASP A 160 8.33 1.76 8.63
N VAL A 161 7.68 2.51 9.50
CA VAL A 161 6.23 2.40 9.73
C VAL A 161 5.58 3.75 9.46
N TYR A 162 4.61 3.77 8.58
CA TYR A 162 3.73 4.92 8.36
C TYR A 162 2.38 4.69 9.03
N ALA A 163 1.97 5.64 9.87
CA ALA A 163 0.63 5.67 10.44
C ALA A 163 0.13 7.11 10.58
N HIS A 164 -0.84 7.50 9.76
CA HIS A 164 -1.46 8.81 9.86
C HIS A 164 -2.52 8.82 10.95
N GLY A 165 -2.35 9.71 11.94
CA GLY A 165 -3.33 9.91 13.02
C GLY A 165 -3.31 8.86 14.14
N GLY A 166 -2.35 7.93 14.14
CA GLY A 166 -2.10 7.00 15.23
C GLY A 166 -1.04 7.52 16.20
N LYS A 167 -1.18 7.21 17.47
CA LYS A 167 -0.07 7.29 18.45
C LYS A 167 0.78 6.02 18.28
N VAL A 168 1.75 6.06 17.38
CA VAL A 168 2.72 4.97 17.18
C VAL A 168 3.99 5.26 17.99
#